data_e58d1aa8f2dce4ec389355a49c9ac6ce
#
_entry.id   e58d1aa8f2dce4ec389355a49c9ac6ce
#
_cell.length_a   1.000
_cell.length_b   1.000
_cell.length_c   1.000
_cell.angle_alpha   90.00
_cell.angle_beta   90.00
_cell.angle_gamma   90.00
#
_symmetry.space_group_name_H-M   'P 1'
#
loop_
_entity.id
_entity.type
_entity.pdbx_description
1 polymer ?
#
loop_
_entity_poly.entity_id
_entity_poly.type
_entity_poly.pdbx_seq_one_letter_code
_entity_poly.pdbx_strand_id
1 'polypeptide(L)'
;MAVGRQSMPPLNALVVFDSAARLGSFSRAGLELGLTQSAVSRQIGKLEAFIGSKLFNRLPVGVQLTTMGESYASDVSRLLGDLTAVTDGLRAWTGPRQITIACSRGIADQWFLSRVGMLKTELPGIEIRLRVTDDVAHLRLDEFDLALFYRKERPIGVNLTVLGREEVVPVSAPGVANIMEQEAPVLLSIEDTMREWQGWPEWWQDARLSPPPGALEWRLGDYGLCVAAATQGIGITLGWTWLIKEQLAAGTLVPVHDHMMRSDAYFYLMRPADRHQRKIVREVSDWLIASNGTDAIT
;
A
#
# COMPACT_ATOMS: atom_id res chain seq x y z
N MET A 1 -22.51 29.58 -8.15
CA MET A 1 -23.10 30.33 -7.01
C MET A 1 -21.96 30.71 -6.07
N ALA A 2 -21.81 32.01 -5.72
CA ALA A 2 -20.83 32.43 -4.74
C ALA A 2 -21.28 31.97 -3.35
N VAL A 3 -20.44 31.21 -2.64
CA VAL A 3 -20.72 30.79 -1.26
C VAL A 3 -20.64 32.05 -0.38
N GLY A 4 -21.80 32.47 0.15
CA GLY A 4 -21.87 33.67 0.99
C GLY A 4 -21.12 33.43 2.32
N ARG A 5 -20.39 34.44 2.80
CA ARG A 5 -19.61 34.41 4.04
C ARG A 5 -20.44 34.03 5.29
N GLN A 6 -21.76 34.18 5.25
CA GLN A 6 -22.69 33.84 6.33
C GLN A 6 -23.13 32.36 6.35
N SER A 7 -22.90 31.61 5.27
CA SER A 7 -23.26 30.20 5.19
C SER A 7 -22.08 29.25 5.42
N MET A 8 -20.87 29.79 5.63
CA MET A 8 -19.65 29.01 5.79
C MET A 8 -19.21 28.99 7.28
N PRO A 9 -19.02 27.82 7.87
CA PRO A 9 -18.52 27.73 9.24
C PRO A 9 -17.07 28.28 9.31
N PRO A 10 -16.63 28.78 10.50
CA PRO A 10 -15.28 29.25 10.66
C PRO A 10 -14.25 28.15 10.41
N LEU A 11 -13.38 28.29 9.41
CA LEU A 11 -12.41 27.26 9.02
C LEU A 11 -11.51 26.79 10.18
N ASN A 12 -11.03 27.72 11.01
CA ASN A 12 -10.24 27.38 12.18
C ASN A 12 -11.02 26.52 13.19
N ALA A 13 -12.34 26.69 13.30
CA ALA A 13 -13.16 25.87 14.16
C ALA A 13 -13.36 24.46 13.58
N LEU A 14 -13.38 24.29 12.25
CA LEU A 14 -13.41 22.98 11.59
C LEU A 14 -12.11 22.21 11.83
N VAL A 15 -10.95 22.86 11.73
CA VAL A 15 -9.65 22.23 12.02
C VAL A 15 -9.57 21.77 13.48
N VAL A 16 -10.03 22.62 14.39
CA VAL A 16 -10.07 22.28 15.83
C VAL A 16 -11.06 21.14 16.10
N PHE A 17 -12.19 21.12 15.41
CA PHE A 17 -13.20 20.06 15.51
C PHE A 17 -12.66 18.72 15.04
N ASP A 18 -12.01 18.66 13.89
CA ASP A 18 -11.41 17.45 13.31
C ASP A 18 -10.37 16.84 14.25
N SER A 19 -9.44 17.66 14.76
CA SER A 19 -8.44 17.22 15.73
C SER A 19 -9.08 16.70 17.03
N ALA A 20 -10.09 17.40 17.57
CA ALA A 20 -10.79 17.00 18.79
C ALA A 20 -11.61 15.71 18.59
N ALA A 21 -12.24 15.53 17.44
CA ALA A 21 -12.99 14.34 17.07
C ALA A 21 -12.08 13.10 17.01
N ARG A 22 -10.95 13.22 16.32
CA ARG A 22 -9.97 12.16 16.16
C ARG A 22 -9.28 11.77 17.48
N LEU A 23 -8.95 12.74 18.32
CA LEU A 23 -8.22 12.51 19.57
C LEU A 23 -9.12 12.21 20.78
N GLY A 24 -10.43 12.45 20.71
CA GLY A 24 -11.37 12.28 21.83
C GLY A 24 -11.05 13.17 23.05
N SER A 25 -10.30 14.25 22.87
CA SER A 25 -9.80 15.09 23.96
C SER A 25 -9.46 16.50 23.51
N PHE A 26 -10.07 17.50 24.15
CA PHE A 26 -9.76 18.90 23.90
C PHE A 26 -8.34 19.31 24.32
N SER A 27 -7.81 18.67 25.35
CA SER A 27 -6.43 18.92 25.80
C SER A 27 -5.41 18.40 24.78
N ARG A 28 -5.61 17.19 24.27
CA ARG A 28 -4.75 16.58 23.23
C ARG A 28 -4.83 17.34 21.92
N ALA A 29 -6.03 17.75 21.49
CA ALA A 29 -6.22 18.61 20.33
C ALA A 29 -5.52 19.97 20.49
N GLY A 30 -5.56 20.53 21.69
CA GLY A 30 -4.80 21.76 21.99
C GLY A 30 -3.30 21.58 21.83
N LEU A 31 -2.74 20.49 22.35
CA LEU A 31 -1.31 20.18 22.19
C LEU A 31 -0.93 20.00 20.70
N GLU A 32 -1.74 19.31 19.94
CA GLU A 32 -1.50 19.09 18.49
C GLU A 32 -1.50 20.42 17.71
N LEU A 33 -2.43 21.34 18.05
CA LEU A 33 -2.65 22.57 17.29
C LEU A 33 -1.92 23.80 17.89
N GLY A 34 -1.13 23.63 18.95
CA GLY A 34 -0.47 24.73 19.63
C GLY A 34 -1.46 25.67 20.34
N LEU A 35 -2.60 25.16 20.80
CA LEU A 35 -3.67 25.90 21.46
C LEU A 35 -3.86 25.46 22.92
N THR A 36 -4.41 26.35 23.74
CA THR A 36 -4.87 25.96 25.09
C THR A 36 -6.19 25.19 24.99
N GLN A 37 -6.45 24.29 25.95
CA GLN A 37 -7.72 23.55 26.05
C GLN A 37 -8.95 24.48 26.07
N SER A 38 -8.84 25.66 26.73
CA SER A 38 -9.89 26.68 26.76
C SER A 38 -10.12 27.32 25.38
N ALA A 39 -9.07 27.52 24.59
CA ALA A 39 -9.19 28.01 23.21
C ALA A 39 -9.87 26.97 22.31
N VAL A 40 -9.50 25.70 22.41
CA VAL A 40 -10.18 24.58 21.72
C VAL A 40 -11.67 24.57 22.08
N SER A 41 -12.01 24.56 23.38
CA SER A 41 -13.42 24.57 23.84
C SER A 41 -14.22 25.76 23.31
N ARG A 42 -13.59 26.94 23.20
CA ARG A 42 -14.22 28.15 22.64
C ARG A 42 -14.45 28.03 21.14
N GLN A 43 -13.52 27.46 20.37
CA GLN A 43 -13.69 27.23 18.93
C GLN A 43 -14.80 26.20 18.66
N ILE A 44 -14.84 25.11 19.41
CA ILE A 44 -15.94 24.13 19.33
C ILE A 44 -17.28 24.79 19.66
N GLY A 45 -17.35 25.59 20.73
CA GLY A 45 -18.59 26.34 21.06
C GLY A 45 -19.06 27.27 19.96
N LYS A 46 -18.15 27.93 19.24
CA LYS A 46 -18.48 28.76 18.07
C LYS A 46 -19.06 27.93 16.93
N LEU A 47 -18.47 26.75 16.67
CA LEU A 47 -18.95 25.84 15.63
C LEU A 47 -20.34 25.29 15.95
N GLU A 48 -20.53 24.82 17.19
CA GLU A 48 -21.84 24.35 17.68
C GLU A 48 -22.91 25.44 17.63
N ALA A 49 -22.57 26.69 17.98
CA ALA A 49 -23.48 27.81 17.89
C ALA A 49 -23.83 28.15 16.42
N PHE A 50 -22.88 28.04 15.51
CA PHE A 50 -23.10 28.23 14.07
C PHE A 50 -24.02 27.17 13.47
N ILE A 51 -23.82 25.89 13.85
CA ILE A 51 -24.61 24.74 13.38
C ILE A 51 -25.97 24.69 14.10
N GLY A 52 -26.10 25.26 15.29
CA GLY A 52 -27.29 25.18 16.13
C GLY A 52 -27.46 23.87 16.88
N SER A 53 -26.43 23.03 16.96
CA SER A 53 -26.46 21.73 17.60
C SER A 53 -25.16 21.36 18.28
N LYS A 54 -25.22 20.52 19.33
CA LYS A 54 -24.05 19.98 20.01
C LYS A 54 -23.40 18.89 19.16
N LEU A 55 -22.06 18.97 19.02
CA LEU A 55 -21.24 18.00 18.31
C LEU A 55 -20.50 17.07 19.28
N PHE A 56 -20.29 17.53 20.52
CA PHE A 56 -19.65 16.74 21.58
C PHE A 56 -20.49 16.62 22.84
N ASN A 57 -20.46 15.44 23.43
CA ASN A 57 -20.83 15.15 24.81
C ASN A 57 -19.57 15.28 25.68
N ARG A 58 -19.68 16.01 26.80
CA ARG A 58 -18.59 16.10 27.78
C ARG A 58 -18.67 14.93 28.72
N LEU A 59 -17.59 14.19 28.88
CA LEU A 59 -17.45 13.08 29.81
C LEU A 59 -16.56 13.49 31.00
N PRO A 60 -16.59 12.76 32.12
CA PRO A 60 -15.65 12.97 33.20
C PRO A 60 -14.18 12.90 32.77
N VAL A 61 -13.88 12.08 31.75
CA VAL A 61 -12.58 12.00 31.14
C VAL A 61 -12.75 12.13 29.61
N GLY A 62 -12.34 13.28 29.05
CA GLY A 62 -12.37 13.53 27.61
C GLY A 62 -13.71 14.02 27.06
N VAL A 63 -13.91 13.81 25.78
CA VAL A 63 -15.12 14.17 25.01
C VAL A 63 -15.47 13.04 24.04
N GLN A 64 -16.77 12.88 23.77
CA GLN A 64 -17.28 11.92 22.81
C GLN A 64 -18.17 12.66 21.80
N LEU A 65 -18.13 12.26 20.55
CA LEU A 65 -19.01 12.80 19.51
C LEU A 65 -20.49 12.45 19.81
N THR A 66 -21.37 13.34 19.47
CA THR A 66 -22.80 13.03 19.33
C THR A 66 -23.04 12.34 17.99
N THR A 67 -24.21 11.73 17.76
CA THR A 67 -24.56 11.14 16.45
C THR A 67 -24.41 12.15 15.32
N MET A 68 -24.81 13.41 15.55
CA MET A 68 -24.61 14.49 14.59
C MET A 68 -23.11 14.83 14.43
N GLY A 69 -22.35 14.80 15.52
CA GLY A 69 -20.90 14.99 15.51
C GLY A 69 -20.16 13.93 14.70
N GLU A 70 -20.57 12.66 14.80
CA GLU A 70 -19.96 11.54 14.05
C GLU A 70 -20.20 11.71 12.54
N SER A 71 -21.43 11.96 12.13
CA SER A 71 -21.75 12.22 10.72
C SER A 71 -20.97 13.44 10.18
N TYR A 72 -20.93 14.53 10.95
CA TYR A 72 -20.25 15.76 10.55
C TYR A 72 -18.72 15.60 10.52
N ALA A 73 -18.13 14.79 11.41
CA ALA A 73 -16.70 14.55 11.48
C ALA A 73 -16.17 13.89 10.20
N SER A 74 -16.88 12.90 9.67
CA SER A 74 -16.52 12.21 8.43
C SER A 74 -16.46 13.19 7.24
N ASP A 75 -17.48 14.06 7.11
CA ASP A 75 -17.52 15.06 6.03
C ASP A 75 -16.46 16.15 6.19
N VAL A 76 -16.26 16.66 7.40
CA VAL A 76 -15.26 17.69 7.70
C VAL A 76 -13.85 17.17 7.43
N SER A 77 -13.52 15.96 7.89
CA SER A 77 -12.20 15.37 7.67
C SER A 77 -11.90 15.21 6.17
N ARG A 78 -12.87 14.76 5.39
CA ARG A 78 -12.76 14.65 3.93
C ARG A 78 -12.53 16.02 3.28
N LEU A 79 -13.35 17.03 3.61
CA LEU A 79 -13.25 18.37 3.04
C LEU A 79 -11.93 19.07 3.39
N LEU A 80 -11.44 18.92 4.63
CA LEU A 80 -10.13 19.45 5.04
C LEU A 80 -8.99 18.74 4.31
N GLY A 81 -9.11 17.43 4.10
CA GLY A 81 -8.19 16.65 3.28
C GLY A 81 -8.15 17.14 1.82
N ASP A 82 -9.31 17.37 1.21
CA ASP A 82 -9.43 17.91 -0.15
C ASP A 82 -8.79 19.31 -0.26
N LEU A 83 -9.07 20.19 0.70
CA LEU A 83 -8.48 21.54 0.74
C LEU A 83 -6.95 21.50 0.88
N THR A 84 -6.45 20.60 1.73
CA THR A 84 -5.01 20.37 1.89
C THR A 84 -4.40 19.89 0.58
N ALA A 85 -5.02 18.89 -0.08
CA ALA A 85 -4.55 18.33 -1.33
C ALA A 85 -4.51 19.38 -2.47
N VAL A 86 -5.53 20.24 -2.58
CA VAL A 86 -5.55 21.36 -3.54
C VAL A 86 -4.44 22.37 -3.24
N THR A 87 -4.25 22.69 -1.97
CA THR A 87 -3.21 23.65 -1.54
C THR A 87 -1.81 23.10 -1.79
N ASP A 88 -1.59 21.82 -1.47
CA ASP A 88 -0.32 21.13 -1.73
C ASP A 88 -0.08 20.93 -3.23
N GLY A 89 -1.12 20.73 -4.01
CA GLY A 89 -1.05 20.75 -5.47
C GLY A 89 -0.50 22.07 -6.03
N LEU A 90 -0.93 23.20 -5.46
CA LEU A 90 -0.41 24.53 -5.82
C LEU A 90 1.02 24.77 -5.32
N ARG A 91 1.34 24.31 -4.10
CA ARG A 91 2.70 24.38 -3.55
C ARG A 91 3.68 23.49 -4.30
N ALA A 92 3.24 22.32 -4.78
CA ALA A 92 4.04 21.43 -5.62
C ALA A 92 4.40 22.00 -7.00
N TRP A 93 3.75 23.10 -7.44
CA TRP A 93 4.17 23.84 -8.62
C TRP A 93 5.48 24.62 -8.39
N THR A 94 5.87 24.85 -7.14
CA THR A 94 7.08 25.58 -6.74
C THR A 94 8.02 24.80 -5.83
N GLY A 95 7.66 23.55 -5.46
CA GLY A 95 8.42 22.66 -4.55
C GLY A 95 8.93 21.38 -5.22
N PRO A 96 9.72 20.57 -4.51
CA PRO A 96 10.21 19.30 -5.03
C PRO A 96 9.04 18.40 -5.44
N ARG A 97 9.17 17.77 -6.62
CA ARG A 97 8.20 16.81 -7.17
C ARG A 97 8.31 15.50 -6.37
N GLN A 98 7.87 15.53 -5.11
CA GLN A 98 7.96 14.40 -4.20
C GLN A 98 6.73 13.51 -4.29
N ILE A 99 6.94 12.18 -4.29
CA ILE A 99 5.90 11.15 -4.25
C ILE A 99 6.25 10.08 -3.23
N THR A 100 5.28 9.68 -2.42
CA THR A 100 5.41 8.56 -1.50
C THR A 100 4.75 7.31 -2.09
N ILE A 101 5.55 6.26 -2.29
CA ILE A 101 5.08 4.98 -2.81
C ILE A 101 5.24 3.94 -1.70
N ALA A 102 4.16 3.28 -1.32
CA ALA A 102 4.18 2.15 -0.40
C ALA A 102 4.18 0.82 -1.18
N CYS A 103 4.96 -0.16 -0.76
CA CYS A 103 4.93 -1.48 -1.37
C CYS A 103 5.42 -2.58 -0.43
N SER A 104 5.09 -3.83 -0.73
CA SER A 104 5.69 -4.97 -0.07
C SER A 104 7.16 -5.11 -0.44
N ARG A 105 7.94 -5.79 0.43
CA ARG A 105 9.37 -6.01 0.20
C ARG A 105 9.63 -6.75 -1.10
N GLY A 106 8.91 -7.83 -1.38
CA GLY A 106 9.07 -8.59 -2.62
C GLY A 106 8.83 -7.75 -3.88
N ILE A 107 7.82 -6.87 -3.88
CA ILE A 107 7.57 -5.94 -5.00
C ILE A 107 8.69 -4.89 -5.09
N ALA A 108 9.15 -4.35 -3.96
CA ALA A 108 10.24 -3.38 -3.94
C ALA A 108 11.49 -3.95 -4.61
N ASP A 109 11.93 -5.12 -4.15
CA ASP A 109 13.19 -5.72 -4.58
C ASP A 109 13.15 -6.29 -6.00
N GLN A 110 12.07 -7.02 -6.35
CA GLN A 110 12.03 -7.78 -7.58
C GLN A 110 11.44 -7.01 -8.76
N TRP A 111 10.56 -6.04 -8.51
CA TRP A 111 9.86 -5.35 -9.58
C TRP A 111 10.13 -3.85 -9.63
N PHE A 112 10.07 -3.14 -8.50
CA PHE A 112 10.14 -1.68 -8.48
C PHE A 112 11.55 -1.15 -8.72
N LEU A 113 12.58 -1.72 -8.06
CA LEU A 113 13.96 -1.24 -8.15
C LEU A 113 14.52 -1.29 -9.57
N SER A 114 14.21 -2.31 -10.35
CA SER A 114 14.66 -2.41 -11.74
C SER A 114 14.12 -1.27 -12.62
N ARG A 115 12.98 -0.69 -12.23
CA ARG A 115 12.28 0.38 -12.96
C ARG A 115 12.66 1.80 -12.51
N VAL A 116 13.17 1.97 -11.28
CA VAL A 116 13.52 3.29 -10.73
C VAL A 116 14.57 4.02 -11.58
N GLY A 117 15.52 3.28 -12.17
CA GLY A 117 16.52 3.85 -13.06
C GLY A 117 15.91 4.52 -14.31
N MET A 118 14.94 3.87 -14.93
CA MET A 118 14.19 4.40 -16.08
C MET A 118 13.30 5.58 -15.66
N LEU A 119 12.62 5.46 -14.51
CA LEU A 119 11.78 6.52 -13.96
C LEU A 119 12.57 7.83 -13.78
N LYS A 120 13.81 7.76 -13.27
CA LYS A 120 14.69 8.91 -13.11
C LYS A 120 15.00 9.61 -14.46
N THR A 121 15.11 8.85 -15.53
CA THR A 121 15.42 9.39 -16.85
C THR A 121 14.18 10.00 -17.54
N GLU A 122 13.05 9.32 -17.46
CA GLU A 122 11.81 9.72 -18.15
C GLU A 122 11.01 10.79 -17.39
N LEU A 123 11.11 10.81 -16.06
CA LEU A 123 10.44 11.81 -15.22
C LEU A 123 11.48 12.54 -14.34
N PRO A 124 12.31 13.42 -14.91
CA PRO A 124 13.38 14.07 -14.17
C PRO A 124 12.86 14.99 -13.06
N GLY A 125 13.63 15.12 -11.99
CA GLY A 125 13.32 16.00 -10.86
C GLY A 125 12.27 15.44 -9.91
N ILE A 126 11.96 14.12 -9.99
CA ILE A 126 11.10 13.45 -9.00
C ILE A 126 11.94 13.03 -7.80
N GLU A 127 11.44 13.30 -6.61
CA GLU A 127 11.92 12.75 -5.35
C GLU A 127 10.97 11.64 -4.90
N ILE A 128 11.47 10.40 -4.84
CA ILE A 128 10.70 9.22 -4.43
C ILE A 128 11.00 8.89 -2.98
N ARG A 129 9.95 8.83 -2.17
CA ARG A 129 9.98 8.22 -0.85
C ARG A 129 9.35 6.83 -0.92
N LEU A 130 10.17 5.79 -0.83
CA LEU A 130 9.68 4.42 -0.80
C LEU A 130 9.42 3.98 0.65
N ARG A 131 8.22 3.52 0.93
CA ARG A 131 7.84 2.88 2.20
C ARG A 131 7.65 1.39 1.95
N VAL A 132 8.59 0.61 2.44
CA VAL A 132 8.54 -0.86 2.33
C VAL A 132 7.92 -1.43 3.59
N THR A 133 6.82 -2.16 3.44
CA THR A 133 6.14 -2.86 4.53
C THR A 133 5.36 -4.06 4.01
N ASP A 134 5.40 -5.17 4.70
CA ASP A 134 4.56 -6.34 4.44
C ASP A 134 3.29 -6.32 5.32
N ASP A 135 3.23 -5.43 6.31
CA ASP A 135 2.06 -5.19 7.15
C ASP A 135 1.15 -4.12 6.54
N VAL A 136 0.28 -4.56 5.65
CA VAL A 136 -0.67 -3.68 4.94
C VAL A 136 -1.86 -3.29 5.81
N ALA A 137 -2.18 -4.08 6.86
CA ALA A 137 -3.32 -3.82 7.74
C ALA A 137 -3.15 -2.50 8.52
N HIS A 138 -1.92 -2.11 8.80
CA HIS A 138 -1.59 -0.87 9.51
C HIS A 138 -1.23 0.30 8.57
N LEU A 139 -1.27 0.09 7.26
CA LEU A 139 -0.99 1.15 6.28
C LEU A 139 -2.21 2.05 6.10
N ARG A 140 -2.06 3.31 6.51
CA ARG A 140 -3.13 4.31 6.39
C ARG A 140 -3.12 4.94 5.01
N LEU A 141 -4.31 5.21 4.44
CA LEU A 141 -4.47 5.83 3.12
C LEU A 141 -3.86 7.24 3.01
N ASP A 142 -3.67 7.93 4.14
CA ASP A 142 -3.07 9.27 4.18
C ASP A 142 -1.51 9.25 4.18
N GLU A 143 -0.90 8.09 4.29
CA GLU A 143 0.55 7.93 4.39
C GLU A 143 1.27 7.68 3.06
N PHE A 144 0.52 7.50 1.97
CA PHE A 144 1.10 7.25 0.63
C PHE A 144 0.28 7.92 -0.48
N ASP A 145 0.91 8.14 -1.61
CA ASP A 145 0.27 8.62 -2.85
C ASP A 145 -0.10 7.47 -3.78
N LEU A 146 0.78 6.47 -3.86
CA LEU A 146 0.61 5.22 -4.59
C LEU A 146 0.98 4.04 -3.69
N ALA A 147 0.34 2.90 -3.89
CA ALA A 147 0.71 1.68 -3.22
C ALA A 147 0.74 0.49 -4.19
N LEU A 148 1.70 -0.41 -4.00
CA LEU A 148 1.91 -1.60 -4.82
C LEU A 148 1.88 -2.82 -3.90
N PHE A 149 0.80 -3.59 -3.96
CA PHE A 149 0.63 -4.76 -3.10
C PHE A 149 -0.02 -5.93 -3.84
N TYR A 150 0.32 -7.11 -3.41
CA TYR A 150 -0.39 -8.33 -3.69
C TYR A 150 -1.63 -8.43 -2.79
N ARG A 151 -2.78 -8.85 -3.34
CA ARG A 151 -4.03 -9.02 -2.60
C ARG A 151 -4.87 -10.15 -3.14
N LYS A 152 -5.39 -10.98 -2.23
CA LYS A 152 -6.42 -11.99 -2.50
C LYS A 152 -7.80 -11.33 -2.63
N GLU A 153 -8.07 -10.32 -1.81
CA GLU A 153 -9.33 -9.59 -1.82
C GLU A 153 -9.12 -8.17 -2.34
N ARG A 154 -10.14 -7.62 -2.99
CA ARG A 154 -10.11 -6.23 -3.46
C ARG A 154 -10.25 -5.26 -2.28
N PRO A 155 -9.24 -4.40 -2.02
CA PRO A 155 -9.34 -3.38 -0.98
C PRO A 155 -10.45 -2.37 -1.29
N ILE A 156 -11.09 -1.86 -0.23
CA ILE A 156 -12.13 -0.82 -0.30
C ILE A 156 -11.49 0.57 -0.11
N GLY A 157 -12.08 1.62 -0.68
CA GLY A 157 -11.62 3.01 -0.49
C GLY A 157 -10.42 3.40 -1.35
N VAL A 158 -10.03 2.57 -2.31
CA VAL A 158 -8.93 2.84 -3.25
C VAL A 158 -9.36 2.57 -4.69
N ASN A 159 -8.78 3.32 -5.62
CA ASN A 159 -8.82 3.00 -7.04
C ASN A 159 -7.74 1.97 -7.36
N LEU A 160 -8.12 0.87 -8.00
CA LEU A 160 -7.26 -0.26 -8.29
C LEU A 160 -6.95 -0.35 -9.78
N THR A 161 -5.69 -0.60 -10.09
CA THR A 161 -5.25 -1.06 -11.42
C THR A 161 -4.54 -2.38 -11.25
N VAL A 162 -4.94 -3.41 -11.99
CA VAL A 162 -4.28 -4.71 -11.98
C VAL A 162 -2.97 -4.60 -12.74
N LEU A 163 -1.87 -5.02 -12.13
CA LEU A 163 -0.54 -5.10 -12.75
C LEU A 163 -0.19 -6.52 -13.17
N GLY A 164 -0.61 -7.52 -12.42
CA GLY A 164 -0.35 -8.91 -12.74
C GLY A 164 -1.25 -9.85 -11.94
N ARG A 165 -1.49 -11.04 -12.49
CA ARG A 165 -2.18 -12.12 -11.80
C ARG A 165 -1.17 -12.96 -11.01
N GLU A 166 -1.64 -13.61 -9.96
CA GLU A 166 -0.84 -14.61 -9.28
C GLU A 166 -0.67 -15.87 -10.13
N GLU A 167 0.55 -16.09 -10.55
CA GLU A 167 1.01 -17.33 -11.19
C GLU A 167 2.32 -17.75 -10.51
N VAL A 168 2.35 -18.95 -9.95
CA VAL A 168 3.44 -19.44 -9.11
C VAL A 168 3.98 -20.75 -9.64
N VAL A 169 5.30 -20.80 -9.83
CA VAL A 169 6.01 -21.96 -10.34
C VAL A 169 7.28 -22.21 -9.51
N PRO A 170 7.66 -23.46 -9.23
CA PRO A 170 8.95 -23.76 -8.62
C PRO A 170 10.10 -23.38 -9.55
N VAL A 171 11.06 -22.62 -9.02
CA VAL A 171 12.21 -22.13 -9.80
C VAL A 171 13.52 -22.34 -9.05
N SER A 172 14.59 -22.51 -9.80
CA SER A 172 15.98 -22.53 -9.30
C SER A 172 16.96 -22.07 -10.37
N ALA A 173 18.25 -22.09 -10.07
CA ALA A 173 19.30 -21.83 -11.04
C ALA A 173 19.28 -22.84 -12.20
N PRO A 174 19.78 -22.46 -13.40
CA PRO A 174 19.94 -23.38 -14.52
C PRO A 174 20.78 -24.61 -14.14
N GLY A 175 20.39 -25.77 -14.65
CA GLY A 175 21.09 -27.04 -14.39
C GLY A 175 20.65 -27.79 -13.15
N VAL A 176 19.75 -27.18 -12.33
CA VAL A 176 19.09 -27.90 -11.24
C VAL A 176 18.03 -28.82 -11.81
N ALA A 177 18.03 -30.10 -11.43
CA ALA A 177 17.07 -31.09 -11.90
C ALA A 177 15.63 -30.76 -11.48
N ASN A 178 14.66 -31.39 -12.19
CA ASN A 178 13.24 -31.31 -11.79
C ASN A 178 13.08 -31.65 -10.31
N ILE A 179 12.23 -30.87 -9.61
CA ILE A 179 12.04 -31.03 -8.17
C ILE A 179 11.65 -32.46 -7.76
N MET A 180 10.90 -33.16 -8.62
CA MET A 180 10.46 -34.52 -8.36
C MET A 180 11.55 -35.59 -8.59
N GLU A 181 12.66 -35.22 -9.23
CA GLU A 181 13.79 -36.11 -9.54
C GLU A 181 14.94 -35.98 -8.54
N GLN A 182 14.82 -35.04 -7.58
CA GLN A 182 15.86 -34.80 -6.59
C GLN A 182 15.66 -35.65 -5.34
N GLU A 183 16.77 -36.22 -4.84
CA GLU A 183 16.83 -36.76 -3.49
C GLU A 183 16.99 -35.62 -2.49
N ALA A 184 16.06 -35.50 -1.52
CA ALA A 184 16.09 -34.51 -0.47
C ALA A 184 16.30 -33.05 -0.94
N PRO A 185 15.44 -32.50 -1.84
CA PRO A 185 15.57 -31.12 -2.30
C PRO A 185 15.43 -30.12 -1.15
N VAL A 186 16.15 -29.01 -1.23
CA VAL A 186 15.98 -27.87 -0.32
C VAL A 186 14.90 -26.96 -0.88
N LEU A 187 13.78 -26.84 -0.17
CA LEU A 187 12.65 -25.98 -0.48
C LEU A 187 12.82 -24.67 0.30
N LEU A 188 12.97 -23.58 -0.41
CA LEU A 188 13.11 -22.24 0.17
C LEU A 188 11.70 -21.64 0.33
N SER A 189 11.37 -21.19 1.52
CA SER A 189 10.09 -20.54 1.84
C SER A 189 10.32 -19.21 2.57
N ILE A 190 9.37 -18.30 2.43
CA ILE A 190 9.34 -17.06 3.19
C ILE A 190 8.77 -17.32 4.59
N GLU A 191 9.26 -16.56 5.57
CA GLU A 191 8.65 -16.51 6.90
C GLU A 191 7.43 -15.57 6.86
N ASP A 192 6.32 -16.04 6.28
CA ASP A 192 5.09 -15.26 6.16
C ASP A 192 4.20 -15.44 7.39
N THR A 193 4.34 -14.53 8.35
CA THR A 193 3.53 -14.52 9.58
C THR A 193 2.06 -14.14 9.31
N MET A 194 1.79 -13.41 8.23
CA MET A 194 0.44 -12.93 7.87
C MET A 194 -0.31 -13.91 6.97
N ARG A 195 0.35 -14.94 6.44
CA ARG A 195 -0.20 -15.96 5.52
C ARG A 195 -0.88 -15.34 4.29
N GLU A 196 -0.35 -14.25 3.81
CA GLU A 196 -0.87 -13.59 2.61
C GLU A 196 -0.41 -14.29 1.32
N TRP A 197 0.81 -14.86 1.32
CA TRP A 197 1.41 -15.52 0.18
C TRP A 197 1.06 -17.01 0.13
N GLN A 198 1.02 -17.58 -1.07
CA GLN A 198 0.91 -19.03 -1.23
C GLN A 198 2.25 -19.69 -0.86
N GLY A 199 2.17 -20.81 -0.16
CA GLY A 199 3.34 -21.58 0.26
C GLY A 199 3.48 -22.91 -0.46
N TRP A 200 4.49 -23.67 -0.07
CA TRP A 200 4.69 -25.03 -0.57
C TRP A 200 3.49 -25.96 -0.34
N PRO A 201 2.80 -25.92 0.83
CA PRO A 201 1.62 -26.76 1.06
C PRO A 201 0.52 -26.51 0.02
N GLU A 202 0.21 -25.25 -0.28
CA GLU A 202 -0.80 -24.86 -1.28
C GLU A 202 -0.38 -25.28 -2.68
N TRP A 203 0.90 -25.12 -3.03
CA TRP A 203 1.41 -25.52 -4.33
C TRP A 203 1.34 -27.04 -4.53
N TRP A 204 1.75 -27.85 -3.53
CA TRP A 204 1.64 -29.31 -3.60
C TRP A 204 0.20 -29.76 -3.75
N GLN A 205 -0.72 -29.13 -3.02
CA GLN A 205 -2.14 -29.44 -3.11
C GLN A 205 -2.70 -29.14 -4.50
N ASP A 206 -2.38 -27.97 -5.07
CA ASP A 206 -2.84 -27.54 -6.40
C ASP A 206 -2.25 -28.45 -7.51
N ALA A 207 -0.99 -28.81 -7.39
CA ALA A 207 -0.31 -29.76 -8.30
C ALA A 207 -0.79 -31.22 -8.14
N ARG A 208 -1.53 -31.53 -7.06
CA ARG A 208 -1.92 -32.90 -6.68
C ARG A 208 -0.71 -33.81 -6.51
N LEU A 209 0.34 -33.31 -5.95
CA LEU A 209 1.61 -33.98 -5.69
C LEU A 209 1.91 -33.98 -4.19
N SER A 210 2.84 -34.85 -3.81
CA SER A 210 3.46 -34.84 -2.48
C SER A 210 4.91 -34.42 -2.60
N PRO A 211 5.47 -33.75 -1.59
CA PRO A 211 6.89 -33.37 -1.62
C PRO A 211 7.76 -34.63 -1.73
N PRO A 212 8.90 -34.59 -2.42
CA PRO A 212 9.84 -35.69 -2.51
C PRO A 212 10.30 -36.16 -1.12
N PRO A 213 10.58 -37.47 -0.96
CA PRO A 213 11.10 -37.99 0.29
C PRO A 213 12.37 -37.27 0.73
N GLY A 214 12.44 -36.89 2.01
CA GLY A 214 13.61 -36.21 2.55
C GLY A 214 13.70 -34.71 2.20
N ALA A 215 12.71 -34.13 1.52
CA ALA A 215 12.71 -32.68 1.25
C ALA A 215 12.88 -31.86 2.53
N LEU A 216 13.78 -30.88 2.49
CA LEU A 216 14.09 -30.00 3.61
C LEU A 216 13.47 -28.62 3.33
N GLU A 217 12.75 -28.05 4.27
CA GLU A 217 12.24 -26.68 4.15
C GLU A 217 13.14 -25.72 4.92
N TRP A 218 13.71 -24.74 4.19
CA TRP A 218 14.49 -23.64 4.78
C TRP A 218 13.65 -22.37 4.72
N ARG A 219 13.38 -21.79 5.89
CA ARG A 219 12.62 -20.54 6.01
C ARG A 219 13.57 -19.37 6.06
N LEU A 220 13.45 -18.49 5.08
CA LEU A 220 14.21 -17.26 4.94
C LEU A 220 13.34 -16.07 5.31
N GLY A 221 13.96 -14.97 5.76
CA GLY A 221 13.23 -13.82 6.32
C GLY A 221 12.39 -13.04 5.31
N ASP A 222 12.70 -13.12 4.00
CA ASP A 222 11.92 -12.44 2.96
C ASP A 222 12.04 -13.12 1.58
N TYR A 223 11.19 -12.68 0.66
CA TYR A 223 11.11 -13.22 -0.70
C TYR A 223 12.39 -12.97 -1.52
N GLY A 224 13.01 -11.81 -1.35
CA GLY A 224 14.25 -11.46 -2.06
C GLY A 224 15.40 -12.43 -1.72
N LEU A 225 15.48 -12.84 -0.45
CA LEU A 225 16.46 -13.85 -0.02
C LEU A 225 16.17 -15.23 -0.64
N CYS A 226 14.90 -15.62 -0.75
CA CYS A 226 14.52 -16.87 -1.42
C CYS A 226 14.94 -16.86 -2.89
N VAL A 227 14.64 -15.77 -3.61
CA VAL A 227 15.02 -15.58 -5.02
C VAL A 227 16.54 -15.58 -5.18
N ALA A 228 17.28 -14.86 -4.33
CA ALA A 228 18.73 -14.81 -4.37
C ALA A 228 19.37 -16.19 -4.12
N ALA A 229 18.87 -16.93 -3.13
CA ALA A 229 19.36 -18.28 -2.83
C ALA A 229 19.05 -19.26 -3.98
N ALA A 230 17.87 -19.19 -4.56
CA ALA A 230 17.50 -20.02 -5.71
C ALA A 230 18.37 -19.71 -6.94
N THR A 231 18.66 -18.43 -7.20
CA THR A 231 19.54 -18.01 -8.30
C THR A 231 20.98 -18.53 -8.13
N GLN A 232 21.42 -18.75 -6.90
CA GLN A 232 22.71 -19.37 -6.58
C GLN A 232 22.69 -20.91 -6.58
N GLY A 233 21.54 -21.54 -6.87
CA GLY A 233 21.39 -22.99 -6.85
C GLY A 233 21.39 -23.61 -5.45
N ILE A 234 21.19 -22.83 -4.39
CA ILE A 234 21.15 -23.31 -3.00
C ILE A 234 19.89 -24.17 -2.75
N GLY A 235 18.80 -23.87 -3.44
CA GLY A 235 17.54 -24.59 -3.32
C GLY A 235 16.52 -24.15 -4.35
N ILE A 236 15.28 -24.61 -4.17
CA ILE A 236 14.15 -24.32 -5.04
C ILE A 236 13.21 -23.38 -4.29
N THR A 237 12.80 -22.27 -4.91
CA THR A 237 11.77 -21.40 -4.35
C THR A 237 10.50 -21.39 -5.20
N LEU A 238 9.38 -21.02 -4.61
CA LEU A 238 8.20 -20.64 -5.38
C LEU A 238 8.44 -19.28 -6.01
N GLY A 239 8.36 -19.21 -7.33
CA GLY A 239 8.55 -18.01 -8.12
C GLY A 239 7.22 -17.43 -8.57
N TRP A 240 6.86 -16.24 -8.10
CA TRP A 240 5.75 -15.47 -8.67
C TRP A 240 6.20 -14.89 -10.00
N THR A 241 5.69 -15.41 -11.10
CA THR A 241 6.17 -15.14 -12.47
C THR A 241 6.21 -13.66 -12.79
N TRP A 242 5.24 -12.88 -12.28
CA TRP A 242 5.20 -11.43 -12.45
C TRP A 242 6.38 -10.73 -11.75
N LEU A 243 6.77 -11.16 -10.54
CA LEU A 243 7.87 -10.59 -9.78
C LEU A 243 9.24 -10.93 -10.37
N ILE A 244 9.42 -12.18 -10.79
CA ILE A 244 10.70 -12.71 -11.29
C ILE A 244 10.80 -12.73 -12.82
N LYS A 245 9.95 -11.96 -13.50
CA LYS A 245 9.89 -11.91 -14.98
C LYS A 245 11.26 -11.65 -15.61
N GLU A 246 12.05 -10.77 -15.02
CA GLU A 246 13.38 -10.43 -15.52
C GLU A 246 14.39 -11.58 -15.35
N GLN A 247 14.35 -12.28 -14.22
CA GLN A 247 15.18 -13.45 -13.95
C GLN A 247 14.85 -14.62 -14.88
N LEU A 248 13.56 -14.84 -15.14
CA LEU A 248 13.11 -15.85 -16.12
C LEU A 248 13.55 -15.49 -17.54
N ALA A 249 13.39 -14.21 -17.94
CA ALA A 249 13.80 -13.74 -19.26
C ALA A 249 15.33 -13.79 -19.46
N ALA A 250 16.10 -13.49 -18.40
CA ALA A 250 17.55 -13.59 -18.41
C ALA A 250 18.07 -15.04 -18.28
N GLY A 251 17.19 -16.00 -17.98
CA GLY A 251 17.58 -17.40 -17.75
C GLY A 251 18.41 -17.62 -16.47
N THR A 252 18.43 -16.66 -15.54
CA THR A 252 19.10 -16.80 -14.24
C THR A 252 18.30 -17.62 -13.25
N LEU A 253 16.98 -17.69 -13.46
CA LEU A 253 16.07 -18.65 -12.88
C LEU A 253 15.34 -19.39 -13.98
N VAL A 254 15.14 -20.69 -13.76
CA VAL A 254 14.38 -21.56 -14.66
C VAL A 254 13.34 -22.33 -13.88
N PRO A 255 12.16 -22.62 -14.46
CA PRO A 255 11.22 -23.55 -13.84
C PRO A 255 11.84 -24.93 -13.68
N VAL A 256 11.63 -25.55 -12.53
CA VAL A 256 12.07 -26.92 -12.22
C VAL A 256 10.88 -27.87 -12.09
N HIS A 257 9.70 -27.44 -12.54
CA HIS A 257 8.49 -28.23 -12.70
C HIS A 257 7.53 -27.53 -13.65
N ASP A 258 6.72 -28.29 -14.42
CA ASP A 258 5.81 -27.74 -15.43
C ASP A 258 4.50 -27.20 -14.84
N HIS A 259 4.15 -27.61 -13.61
CA HIS A 259 2.91 -27.16 -12.98
C HIS A 259 3.02 -25.71 -12.53
N MET A 260 2.08 -24.89 -12.99
CA MET A 260 1.92 -23.49 -12.59
C MET A 260 0.62 -23.35 -11.82
N MET A 261 0.72 -23.04 -10.54
CA MET A 261 -0.43 -22.72 -9.70
C MET A 261 -0.95 -21.32 -10.04
N ARG A 262 -2.26 -21.19 -10.18
CA ARG A 262 -2.96 -19.93 -10.44
C ARG A 262 -4.05 -19.70 -9.40
N SER A 263 -4.18 -18.46 -8.96
CA SER A 263 -5.28 -18.07 -8.08
C SER A 263 -6.01 -16.82 -8.59
N ASP A 264 -7.04 -16.40 -7.87
CA ASP A 264 -7.76 -15.14 -8.13
C ASP A 264 -7.17 -13.97 -7.34
N ALA A 265 -5.91 -14.06 -6.95
CA ALA A 265 -5.17 -12.97 -6.36
C ALA A 265 -4.36 -12.22 -7.42
N TYR A 266 -4.11 -10.95 -7.16
CA TYR A 266 -3.48 -10.04 -8.12
C TYR A 266 -2.49 -9.09 -7.45
N PHE A 267 -1.55 -8.61 -8.24
CA PHE A 267 -0.70 -7.47 -7.92
C PHE A 267 -1.41 -6.21 -8.39
N TYR A 268 -1.60 -5.27 -7.47
CA TYR A 268 -2.33 -4.03 -7.72
C TYR A 268 -1.47 -2.81 -7.55
N LEU A 269 -1.67 -1.83 -8.44
CA LEU A 269 -1.39 -0.43 -8.18
C LEU A 269 -2.64 0.20 -7.56
N MET A 270 -2.50 0.76 -6.37
CA MET A 270 -3.58 1.35 -5.59
C MET A 270 -3.38 2.84 -5.44
N ARG A 271 -4.47 3.59 -5.52
CA ARG A 271 -4.52 5.04 -5.30
C ARG A 271 -5.67 5.35 -4.35
N PRO A 272 -5.48 6.17 -3.30
CA PRO A 272 -6.59 6.62 -2.46
C PRO A 272 -7.71 7.24 -3.31
N ALA A 273 -8.97 6.77 -3.12
CA ALA A 273 -10.10 7.18 -3.97
C ALA A 273 -10.53 8.63 -3.72
N ASP A 274 -10.45 9.07 -2.45
CA ASP A 274 -11.02 10.33 -2.00
C ASP A 274 -10.04 11.53 -2.05
N ARG A 275 -8.87 11.37 -2.69
CA ARG A 275 -7.88 12.45 -2.82
C ARG A 275 -7.87 13.06 -4.20
N HIS A 276 -7.89 14.40 -4.25
CA HIS A 276 -7.57 15.12 -5.47
C HIS A 276 -6.12 14.81 -5.87
N GLN A 277 -5.95 14.11 -6.99
CA GLN A 277 -4.64 13.60 -7.38
C GLN A 277 -3.75 14.70 -7.92
N ARG A 278 -2.60 14.90 -7.27
CA ARG A 278 -1.52 15.74 -7.80
C ARG A 278 -1.09 15.24 -9.18
N LYS A 279 -0.70 16.18 -10.05
CA LYS A 279 -0.23 15.85 -11.43
C LYS A 279 0.87 14.79 -11.41
N ILE A 280 1.84 14.92 -10.46
CA ILE A 280 2.95 13.97 -10.33
C ILE A 280 2.50 12.55 -10.01
N VAL A 281 1.45 12.39 -9.19
CA VAL A 281 0.90 11.06 -8.84
C VAL A 281 0.31 10.38 -10.07
N ARG A 282 -0.39 11.14 -10.93
CA ARG A 282 -0.90 10.63 -12.20
C ARG A 282 0.22 10.24 -13.14
N GLU A 283 1.20 11.13 -13.36
CA GLU A 283 2.36 10.89 -14.24
C GLU A 283 3.10 9.60 -13.82
N VAL A 284 3.40 9.44 -12.53
CA VAL A 284 4.09 8.23 -12.03
C VAL A 284 3.20 7.00 -12.12
N SER A 285 1.90 7.12 -11.81
CA SER A 285 0.95 6.02 -11.94
C SER A 285 0.86 5.52 -13.39
N ASP A 286 0.66 6.44 -14.34
CA ASP A 286 0.55 6.12 -15.76
C ASP A 286 1.85 5.51 -16.29
N TRP A 287 2.98 6.03 -15.83
CA TRP A 287 4.29 5.48 -16.15
C TRP A 287 4.50 4.06 -15.62
N LEU A 288 4.13 3.79 -14.35
CA LEU A 288 4.21 2.45 -13.75
C LEU A 288 3.34 1.44 -14.50
N ILE A 289 2.13 1.85 -14.91
CA ILE A 289 1.22 1.02 -15.72
C ILE A 289 1.85 0.73 -17.10
N ALA A 290 2.36 1.75 -17.77
CA ALA A 290 2.99 1.60 -19.09
C ALA A 290 4.26 0.73 -19.02
N SER A 291 5.09 0.90 -17.97
CA SER A 291 6.32 0.12 -17.77
C SER A 291 6.07 -1.35 -17.38
N ASN A 292 4.84 -1.69 -17.00
CA ASN A 292 4.45 -3.06 -16.71
C ASN A 292 4.39 -3.96 -17.97
N GLY A 293 4.36 -3.35 -19.17
CA GLY A 293 4.22 -4.07 -20.45
C GLY A 293 2.77 -4.49 -20.75
N THR A 294 2.59 -5.24 -21.82
CA THR A 294 1.27 -5.66 -22.37
C THR A 294 0.48 -6.61 -21.46
N ASP A 295 0.97 -6.93 -20.28
CA ASP A 295 0.35 -7.84 -19.30
C ASP A 295 -0.67 -7.16 -18.37
N ALA A 296 -0.95 -5.85 -18.56
CA ALA A 296 -2.06 -5.20 -17.87
C ALA A 296 -3.37 -5.84 -18.35
N ILE A 297 -3.91 -6.71 -17.52
CA ILE A 297 -5.22 -7.33 -17.75
C ILE A 297 -6.29 -6.24 -17.58
N THR A 298 -6.95 -5.91 -18.68
CA THR A 298 -8.08 -4.96 -18.78
C THR A 298 -9.29 -5.47 -18.00
#